data_a2439ea8f85dfd468cb84fdef09be1ce
#
_entry.id   a2439ea8f85dfd468cb84fdef09be1ce
#
_cell.length_a   1.000
_cell.length_b   1.000
_cell.length_c   1.000
_cell.angle_alpha   90.00
_cell.angle_beta   90.00
_cell.angle_gamma   90.00
#
_symmetry.space_group_name_H-M   'P 1'
#
loop_
_entity.id
_entity.type
_entity.pdbx_description
1 polymer ?
#
loop_
_entity_poly.entity_id
_entity_poly.type
_entity_poly.pdbx_seq_one_letter_code
_entity_poly.pdbx_strand_id
1 'polypeptide(L)'
;IKSFKRAFLPIMFWVGITFSLIAIEDFSSAAVLLGICILMMFVGRISMAQLAGFILIGLVASALFIYSSAERQSRITSYVTQVTEANNVRFDSGNGYQAQQAHIAIAQGELFGVGIGKSTQRDFLPAPYNDFIFAIIAEEYGILGSSAIIILFTIILFRGIVIIAKHAPNPLGTLLAVGATLMVCLYGLVNAAVATGLFPVTGLPMPFVSYGGTSMLFASVMTGILLNISKFSVHPKERLQTT
;
A
#
# COMPACT_ATOMS: atom_id res chain seq x y z
N ILE A 1 1.49 15.04 19.89
CA ILE A 1 1.03 14.01 20.85
C ILE A 1 2.12 13.84 21.92
N LYS A 2 2.19 14.76 22.89
CA LYS A 2 3.27 14.75 23.91
C LYS A 2 2.93 13.93 25.17
N SER A 3 1.67 13.60 25.39
CA SER A 3 1.20 12.94 26.64
C SER A 3 1.06 11.43 26.41
N PHE A 4 1.89 10.64 27.12
CA PHE A 4 1.87 9.18 27.02
C PHE A 4 0.51 8.59 27.40
N LYS A 5 -0.01 8.92 28.59
CA LYS A 5 -1.28 8.34 29.09
C LYS A 5 -2.52 8.83 28.37
N ARG A 6 -2.57 10.13 27.97
CA ARG A 6 -3.79 10.75 27.42
C ARG A 6 -3.94 10.63 25.92
N ALA A 7 -2.84 10.44 25.19
CA ALA A 7 -2.87 10.39 23.74
C ALA A 7 -2.28 9.09 23.17
N PHE A 8 -1.07 8.71 23.55
CA PHE A 8 -0.39 7.55 22.97
C PHE A 8 -1.07 6.23 23.33
N LEU A 9 -1.39 6.02 24.60
CA LEU A 9 -2.00 4.76 25.07
C LEU A 9 -3.35 4.46 24.42
N PRO A 10 -4.31 5.41 24.31
CA PRO A 10 -5.56 5.20 23.57
C PRO A 10 -5.34 4.88 22.09
N ILE A 11 -4.39 5.57 21.43
CA ILE A 11 -4.07 5.28 20.01
C ILE A 11 -3.55 3.85 19.89
N MET A 12 -2.58 3.44 20.72
CA MET A 12 -2.05 2.08 20.74
C MET A 12 -3.15 1.03 20.93
N PHE A 13 -4.07 1.29 21.87
CA PHE A 13 -5.16 0.36 22.15
C PHE A 13 -6.08 0.16 20.95
N TRP A 14 -6.54 1.26 20.32
CA TRP A 14 -7.41 1.16 19.15
C TRP A 14 -6.70 0.60 17.92
N VAL A 15 -5.48 1.01 17.66
CA VAL A 15 -4.68 0.45 16.54
C VAL A 15 -4.40 -1.04 16.78
N GLY A 16 -4.08 -1.43 18.01
CA GLY A 16 -3.85 -2.84 18.37
C GLY A 16 -5.08 -3.71 18.16
N ILE A 17 -6.26 -3.26 18.60
CA ILE A 17 -7.53 -3.97 18.37
C ILE A 17 -7.80 -4.08 16.86
N THR A 18 -7.73 -2.96 16.14
CA THR A 18 -8.02 -2.94 14.70
C THR A 18 -7.05 -3.83 13.93
N PHE A 19 -5.75 -3.75 14.24
CA PHE A 19 -4.73 -4.63 13.67
C PHE A 19 -5.06 -6.10 13.92
N SER A 20 -5.36 -6.48 15.16
CA SER A 20 -5.62 -7.87 15.51
C SER A 20 -6.86 -8.42 14.81
N LEU A 21 -7.93 -7.63 14.73
CA LEU A 21 -9.17 -8.04 14.06
C LEU A 21 -8.96 -8.22 12.54
N ILE A 22 -8.25 -7.30 11.89
CA ILE A 22 -7.96 -7.41 10.46
C ILE A 22 -6.96 -8.53 10.19
N ALA A 23 -5.93 -8.68 11.04
CA ALA A 23 -4.86 -9.67 10.83
C ALA A 23 -5.34 -11.12 10.88
N ILE A 24 -6.48 -11.40 11.51
CA ILE A 24 -7.09 -12.73 11.52
C ILE A 24 -7.48 -13.14 10.10
N GLU A 25 -8.13 -12.25 9.36
CA GLU A 25 -8.64 -12.51 8.00
C GLU A 25 -7.58 -12.15 6.95
N ASP A 26 -7.03 -10.93 7.01
CA ASP A 26 -6.06 -10.41 6.04
C ASP A 26 -4.88 -9.73 6.74
N PHE A 27 -3.82 -10.51 6.94
CA PHE A 27 -2.59 -10.03 7.55
C PHE A 27 -1.91 -8.93 6.71
N SER A 28 -2.02 -8.98 5.39
CA SER A 28 -1.38 -8.01 4.51
C SER A 28 -1.99 -6.62 4.65
N SER A 29 -3.31 -6.52 4.67
CA SER A 29 -4.03 -5.26 4.95
C SER A 29 -3.71 -4.74 6.34
N ALA A 30 -3.64 -5.61 7.35
CA ALA A 30 -3.26 -5.22 8.71
C ALA A 30 -1.84 -4.66 8.78
N ALA A 31 -0.88 -5.27 8.09
CA ALA A 31 0.50 -4.81 8.04
C ALA A 31 0.63 -3.42 7.37
N VAL A 32 -0.07 -3.19 6.26
CA VAL A 32 -0.11 -1.88 5.60
C VAL A 32 -0.76 -0.84 6.50
N LEU A 33 -1.88 -1.17 7.16
CA LEU A 33 -2.52 -0.28 8.14
C LEU A 33 -1.56 0.10 9.27
N LEU A 34 -0.84 -0.87 9.83
CA LEU A 34 0.16 -0.63 10.87
C LEU A 34 1.26 0.32 10.38
N GLY A 35 1.76 0.12 9.15
CA GLY A 35 2.73 1.00 8.52
C GLY A 35 2.21 2.43 8.36
N ILE A 36 0.96 2.60 7.91
CA ILE A 36 0.30 3.90 7.81
C ILE A 36 0.18 4.55 9.19
N CYS A 37 -0.24 3.81 10.22
CA CYS A 37 -0.32 4.33 11.58
C CYS A 37 1.03 4.80 12.11
N ILE A 38 2.11 4.06 11.86
CA ILE A 38 3.48 4.45 12.21
C ILE A 38 3.86 5.77 11.54
N LEU A 39 3.61 5.91 10.24
CA LEU A 39 3.89 7.14 9.48
C LEU A 39 3.03 8.32 9.99
N MET A 40 1.76 8.09 10.28
CA MET A 40 0.88 9.11 10.86
C MET A 40 1.33 9.55 12.26
N MET A 41 1.79 8.62 13.10
CA MET A 41 2.35 8.94 14.42
C MET A 41 3.64 9.75 14.30
N PHE A 42 4.50 9.45 13.32
CA PHE A 42 5.69 10.21 13.02
C PHE A 42 5.34 11.67 12.62
N VAL A 43 4.39 11.84 11.69
CA VAL A 43 3.88 13.17 11.30
C VAL A 43 3.22 13.89 12.48
N GLY A 44 2.53 13.16 13.35
CA GLY A 44 1.93 13.65 14.60
C GLY A 44 2.93 14.06 15.70
N ARG A 45 4.25 13.98 15.40
CA ARG A 45 5.35 14.36 16.30
C ARG A 45 5.32 13.62 17.64
N ILE A 46 5.11 12.32 17.61
CA ILE A 46 5.29 11.45 18.79
C ILE A 46 6.79 11.37 19.11
N SER A 47 7.15 11.13 20.38
CA SER A 47 8.56 10.94 20.74
C SER A 47 9.13 9.71 20.07
N MET A 48 10.40 9.78 19.63
CA MET A 48 11.06 8.66 18.94
C MET A 48 11.12 7.39 19.79
N ALA A 49 11.25 7.51 21.11
CA ALA A 49 11.22 6.37 22.00
C ALA A 49 9.85 5.64 22.01
N GLN A 50 8.74 6.41 22.00
CA GLN A 50 7.39 5.83 21.92
C GLN A 50 7.14 5.19 20.55
N LEU A 51 7.60 5.83 19.47
CA LEU A 51 7.49 5.30 18.12
C LEU A 51 8.28 4.00 17.98
N ALA A 52 9.52 3.96 18.47
CA ALA A 52 10.34 2.75 18.47
C ALA A 52 9.70 1.60 19.29
N GLY A 53 9.14 1.92 20.47
CA GLY A 53 8.39 0.95 21.27
C GLY A 53 7.16 0.40 20.52
N PHE A 54 6.41 1.26 19.83
CA PHE A 54 5.25 0.84 19.04
C PHE A 54 5.67 -0.05 17.85
N ILE A 55 6.74 0.30 17.13
CA ILE A 55 7.30 -0.51 16.06
C ILE A 55 7.72 -1.88 16.58
N LEU A 56 8.43 -1.93 17.72
CA LEU A 56 8.87 -3.20 18.31
C LEU A 56 7.68 -4.09 18.67
N ILE A 57 6.66 -3.54 19.32
CA ILE A 57 5.44 -4.28 19.67
C ILE A 57 4.75 -4.77 18.38
N GLY A 58 4.64 -3.93 17.37
CA GLY A 58 4.06 -4.29 16.07
C GLY A 58 4.83 -5.42 15.37
N LEU A 59 6.15 -5.38 15.38
CA LEU A 59 7.00 -6.45 14.83
C LEU A 59 6.82 -7.76 15.57
N VAL A 60 6.80 -7.74 16.91
CA VAL A 60 6.57 -8.95 17.72
C VAL A 60 5.17 -9.51 17.46
N ALA A 61 4.15 -8.67 17.45
CA ALA A 61 2.78 -9.10 17.13
C ALA A 61 2.70 -9.69 15.72
N SER A 62 3.30 -9.03 14.72
CA SER A 62 3.34 -9.53 13.34
C SER A 62 4.06 -10.88 13.24
N ALA A 63 5.18 -11.06 13.93
CA ALA A 63 5.89 -12.33 13.96
C ALA A 63 5.02 -13.45 14.56
N LEU A 64 4.35 -13.20 15.69
CA LEU A 64 3.43 -14.16 16.30
C LEU A 64 2.29 -14.55 15.37
N PHE A 65 1.70 -13.57 14.66
CA PHE A 65 0.64 -13.84 13.67
C PHE A 65 1.16 -14.65 12.47
N ILE A 66 2.37 -14.42 12.00
CA ILE A 66 2.98 -15.21 10.92
C ILE A 66 3.21 -16.65 11.38
N TYR A 67 3.79 -16.84 12.57
CA TYR A 67 4.04 -18.18 13.12
C TYR A 67 2.75 -18.96 13.43
N SER A 68 1.64 -18.30 13.65
CA SER A 68 0.36 -18.95 13.96
C SER A 68 -0.32 -19.61 12.75
N SER A 69 0.12 -19.37 11.50
CA SER A 69 -0.54 -19.85 10.29
C SER A 69 0.44 -20.44 9.28
N ALA A 70 0.25 -21.69 8.90
CA ALA A 70 1.04 -22.35 7.87
C ALA A 70 0.98 -21.65 6.51
N GLU A 71 -0.17 -21.06 6.17
CA GLU A 71 -0.35 -20.31 4.93
C GLU A 71 0.54 -19.05 4.89
N ARG A 72 0.59 -18.28 6.00
CA ARG A 72 1.43 -17.08 6.10
C ARG A 72 2.92 -17.42 6.06
N GLN A 73 3.29 -18.51 6.72
CA GLN A 73 4.66 -19.04 6.66
C GLN A 73 5.03 -19.44 5.23
N SER A 74 4.12 -20.11 4.50
CA SER A 74 4.37 -20.53 3.11
C SER A 74 4.56 -19.34 2.18
N ARG A 75 3.86 -18.22 2.37
CA ARG A 75 4.05 -16.98 1.60
C ARG A 75 5.47 -16.44 1.76
N ILE A 76 5.96 -16.41 3.00
CA ILE A 76 7.33 -15.92 3.28
C ILE A 76 8.36 -16.91 2.75
N THR A 77 8.18 -18.20 2.97
CA THR A 77 9.11 -19.22 2.47
C THR A 77 9.18 -19.19 0.94
N SER A 78 8.05 -19.13 0.25
CA SER A 78 8.01 -19.02 -1.22
C SER A 78 8.74 -17.77 -1.70
N TYR A 79 8.56 -16.63 -1.02
CA TYR A 79 9.24 -15.38 -1.34
C TYR A 79 10.76 -15.49 -1.13
N VAL A 80 11.20 -16.01 0.02
CA VAL A 80 12.63 -16.20 0.31
C VAL A 80 13.26 -17.14 -0.71
N THR A 81 12.61 -18.28 -1.02
CA THR A 81 13.09 -19.23 -2.02
C THR A 81 13.19 -18.56 -3.41
N GLN A 82 12.19 -17.77 -3.80
CA GLN A 82 12.20 -17.04 -5.06
C GLN A 82 13.33 -16.03 -5.15
N VAL A 83 13.65 -15.31 -4.07
CA VAL A 83 14.73 -14.31 -4.05
C VAL A 83 16.10 -14.98 -4.00
N THR A 84 16.25 -16.09 -3.27
CA THR A 84 17.55 -16.77 -3.08
C THR A 84 17.90 -17.71 -4.23
N GLU A 85 16.88 -18.33 -4.86
CA GLU A 85 17.07 -19.38 -5.89
C GLU A 85 16.44 -18.99 -7.23
N ALA A 86 16.37 -17.70 -7.54
CA ALA A 86 15.59 -17.05 -8.59
C ALA A 86 15.58 -17.74 -9.98
N ASN A 87 16.59 -18.53 -10.32
CA ASN A 87 16.70 -19.20 -11.62
C ASN A 87 16.52 -20.72 -11.60
N ASN A 88 16.39 -21.34 -10.42
CA ASN A 88 16.48 -22.80 -10.29
C ASN A 88 15.18 -23.46 -9.78
N VAL A 89 14.23 -22.69 -9.29
CA VAL A 89 12.97 -23.24 -8.73
C VAL A 89 11.79 -22.90 -9.62
N ARG A 90 11.05 -23.93 -10.03
CA ARG A 90 9.72 -23.79 -10.62
C ARG A 90 8.68 -24.10 -9.56
N PHE A 91 7.70 -23.21 -9.44
CA PHE A 91 6.56 -23.44 -8.59
C PHE A 91 5.39 -23.92 -9.46
N ASP A 92 4.83 -25.08 -9.14
CA ASP A 92 3.68 -25.64 -9.89
C ASP A 92 2.34 -25.11 -9.37
N SER A 93 2.32 -24.51 -8.17
CA SER A 93 1.09 -23.99 -7.54
C SER A 93 1.39 -22.99 -6.40
N GLY A 94 0.34 -22.33 -5.91
CA GLY A 94 0.42 -21.46 -4.73
C GLY A 94 1.03 -20.07 -5.01
N ASN A 95 1.49 -19.41 -3.93
CA ASN A 95 1.94 -18.03 -3.99
C ASN A 95 3.22 -17.84 -4.83
N GLY A 96 4.14 -18.81 -4.82
CA GLY A 96 5.34 -18.80 -5.64
C GLY A 96 5.02 -18.86 -7.14
N TYR A 97 4.05 -19.68 -7.52
CA TYR A 97 3.55 -19.76 -8.91
C TYR A 97 2.96 -18.43 -9.37
N GLN A 98 2.11 -17.82 -8.55
CA GLN A 98 1.49 -16.52 -8.88
C GLN A 98 2.54 -15.42 -9.09
N ALA A 99 3.52 -15.34 -8.21
CA ALA A 99 4.62 -14.38 -8.36
C ALA A 99 5.45 -14.65 -9.60
N GLN A 100 5.71 -15.91 -9.93
CA GLN A 100 6.44 -16.29 -11.15
C GLN A 100 5.67 -15.89 -12.42
N GLN A 101 4.34 -16.12 -12.46
CA GLN A 101 3.51 -15.71 -13.60
C GLN A 101 3.46 -14.18 -13.74
N ALA A 102 3.43 -13.43 -12.63
CA ALA A 102 3.52 -11.98 -12.66
C ALA A 102 4.85 -11.49 -13.25
N HIS A 103 5.96 -12.13 -12.90
CA HIS A 103 7.27 -11.79 -13.47
C HIS A 103 7.34 -12.11 -14.97
N ILE A 104 6.76 -13.22 -15.40
CA ILE A 104 6.67 -13.59 -16.84
C ILE A 104 5.84 -12.54 -17.58
N ALA A 105 4.71 -12.11 -17.03
CA ALA A 105 3.88 -11.06 -17.60
C ALA A 105 4.68 -9.75 -17.82
N ILE A 106 5.38 -9.30 -16.78
CA ILE A 106 6.21 -8.08 -16.86
C ILE A 106 7.32 -8.23 -17.92
N ALA A 107 7.97 -9.40 -17.97
CA ALA A 107 9.03 -9.66 -18.93
C ALA A 107 8.51 -9.69 -20.39
N GLN A 108 7.32 -10.26 -20.62
CA GLN A 108 6.69 -10.31 -21.94
C GLN A 108 6.24 -8.92 -22.44
N GLY A 109 5.93 -8.01 -21.51
CA GLY A 109 5.50 -6.67 -21.86
C GLY A 109 6.56 -5.80 -22.51
N GLU A 110 7.85 -6.07 -22.32
CA GLU A 110 8.95 -5.27 -22.86
C GLU A 110 8.72 -3.75 -22.70
N LEU A 111 9.03 -2.94 -23.73
CA LEU A 111 8.86 -1.47 -23.67
C LEU A 111 7.42 -1.02 -23.96
N PHE A 112 6.76 -1.62 -24.95
CA PHE A 112 5.48 -1.14 -25.48
C PHE A 112 4.30 -2.06 -25.18
N GLY A 113 4.54 -3.23 -24.62
CA GLY A 113 3.52 -4.23 -24.34
C GLY A 113 3.14 -5.08 -25.54
N VAL A 114 2.46 -6.20 -25.24
CA VAL A 114 1.92 -7.12 -26.26
C VAL A 114 0.63 -6.58 -26.91
N GLY A 115 0.06 -5.53 -26.35
CA GLY A 115 -1.17 -4.89 -26.81
C GLY A 115 -2.36 -5.14 -25.88
N ILE A 116 -3.31 -4.22 -25.90
CA ILE A 116 -4.51 -4.22 -25.03
C ILE A 116 -5.34 -5.48 -25.27
N GLY A 117 -5.70 -6.16 -24.18
CA GLY A 117 -6.53 -7.37 -24.20
C GLY A 117 -5.79 -8.62 -24.72
N LYS A 118 -4.48 -8.54 -24.98
CA LYS A 118 -3.66 -9.65 -25.47
C LYS A 118 -2.80 -10.30 -24.39
N SER A 119 -3.02 -9.97 -23.13
CA SER A 119 -2.32 -10.63 -22.02
C SER A 119 -2.58 -12.14 -22.06
N THR A 120 -1.52 -12.92 -22.06
CA THR A 120 -1.58 -14.39 -21.98
C THR A 120 -1.53 -14.84 -20.52
N GLN A 121 -0.85 -14.08 -19.68
CA GLN A 121 -0.66 -14.45 -18.27
C GLN A 121 -1.93 -14.27 -17.41
N ARG A 122 -2.92 -13.52 -17.87
CA ARG A 122 -4.21 -13.38 -17.19
C ARG A 122 -4.92 -14.72 -16.99
N ASP A 123 -4.73 -15.68 -17.89
CA ASP A 123 -5.42 -16.98 -17.85
C ASP A 123 -4.73 -17.95 -16.87
N PHE A 124 -3.50 -17.64 -16.43
CA PHE A 124 -2.72 -18.41 -15.46
C PHE A 124 -2.79 -17.85 -14.04
N LEU A 125 -3.22 -16.60 -13.87
CA LEU A 125 -3.34 -15.95 -12.55
C LEU A 125 -4.75 -16.12 -11.99
N PRO A 126 -4.94 -16.53 -10.71
CA PRO A 126 -6.25 -16.74 -10.11
C PRO A 126 -7.10 -15.46 -10.01
N ALA A 127 -6.47 -14.30 -9.79
CA ALA A 127 -7.12 -13.00 -9.67
C ALA A 127 -6.35 -11.91 -10.44
N PRO A 128 -6.22 -12.03 -11.78
CA PRO A 128 -5.35 -11.18 -12.58
C PRO A 128 -5.75 -9.71 -12.52
N TYR A 129 -7.04 -9.40 -12.54
CA TYR A 129 -7.57 -8.03 -12.54
C TYR A 129 -7.71 -7.43 -11.13
N ASN A 130 -7.44 -8.19 -10.09
CA ASN A 130 -7.53 -7.76 -8.70
C ASN A 130 -6.13 -7.54 -8.12
N ASP A 131 -5.46 -8.62 -7.77
CA ASP A 131 -4.23 -8.60 -6.98
C ASP A 131 -2.97 -8.42 -7.84
N PHE A 132 -3.04 -8.81 -9.12
CA PHE A 132 -1.92 -8.76 -10.06
C PHE A 132 -2.17 -7.83 -11.24
N ILE A 133 -3.10 -6.87 -11.10
CA ILE A 133 -3.43 -5.94 -12.19
C ILE A 133 -2.21 -5.19 -12.72
N PHE A 134 -1.26 -4.85 -11.86
CA PHE A 134 -0.03 -4.19 -12.29
C PHE A 134 0.80 -5.05 -13.25
N ALA A 135 0.89 -6.36 -13.01
CA ALA A 135 1.58 -7.29 -13.91
C ALA A 135 0.88 -7.39 -15.28
N ILE A 136 -0.46 -7.44 -15.28
CA ILE A 136 -1.25 -7.45 -16.53
C ILE A 136 -1.06 -6.14 -17.31
N ILE A 137 -1.06 -5.00 -16.63
CA ILE A 137 -0.80 -3.71 -17.28
C ILE A 137 0.62 -3.65 -17.83
N ALA A 138 1.59 -4.18 -17.10
CA ALA A 138 2.97 -4.26 -17.59
C ALA A 138 3.08 -5.18 -18.82
N GLU A 139 2.33 -6.29 -18.88
CA GLU A 139 2.28 -7.15 -20.07
C GLU A 139 1.61 -6.44 -21.27
N GLU A 140 0.46 -5.81 -21.07
CA GLU A 140 -0.33 -5.20 -22.15
C GLU A 140 0.23 -3.87 -22.66
N TYR A 141 0.74 -3.00 -21.77
CA TYR A 141 1.21 -1.65 -22.09
C TYR A 141 2.73 -1.46 -21.93
N GLY A 142 3.44 -2.51 -21.50
CA GLY A 142 4.90 -2.51 -21.33
C GLY A 142 5.36 -1.64 -20.15
N ILE A 143 6.67 -1.39 -20.14
CA ILE A 143 7.31 -0.52 -19.12
C ILE A 143 6.75 0.90 -19.16
N LEU A 144 6.36 1.41 -20.32
CA LEU A 144 5.81 2.77 -20.41
C LEU A 144 4.47 2.88 -19.69
N GLY A 145 3.55 1.95 -19.87
CA GLY A 145 2.25 1.95 -19.20
C GLY A 145 2.37 1.73 -17.69
N SER A 146 3.16 0.76 -17.27
CA SER A 146 3.38 0.48 -15.83
C SER A 146 4.10 1.64 -15.12
N SER A 147 5.11 2.26 -15.77
CA SER A 147 5.79 3.44 -15.22
C SER A 147 4.85 4.64 -15.09
N ALA A 148 3.94 4.86 -16.05
CA ALA A 148 2.96 5.94 -15.97
C ALA A 148 2.08 5.80 -14.72
N ILE A 149 1.64 4.59 -14.38
CA ILE A 149 0.86 4.34 -13.15
C ILE A 149 1.66 4.67 -11.89
N ILE A 150 2.91 4.21 -11.80
CA ILE A 150 3.79 4.52 -10.65
C ILE A 150 4.00 6.03 -10.51
N ILE A 151 4.22 6.72 -11.63
CA ILE A 151 4.38 8.19 -11.65
C ILE A 151 3.09 8.87 -11.16
N LEU A 152 1.90 8.42 -11.58
CA LEU A 152 0.64 8.98 -11.12
C LEU A 152 0.45 8.81 -9.60
N PHE A 153 0.68 7.62 -9.05
CA PHE A 153 0.64 7.41 -7.59
C PHE A 153 1.68 8.27 -6.86
N THR A 154 2.88 8.42 -7.42
CA THR A 154 3.93 9.29 -6.86
C THR A 154 3.52 10.77 -6.88
N ILE A 155 2.87 11.24 -7.95
CA ILE A 155 2.32 12.61 -8.02
C ILE A 155 1.23 12.80 -6.96
N ILE A 156 0.31 11.83 -6.78
CA ILE A 156 -0.73 11.90 -5.75
C ILE A 156 -0.08 11.94 -4.36
N LEU A 157 0.91 11.10 -4.10
CA LEU A 157 1.64 11.07 -2.84
C LEU A 157 2.31 12.42 -2.55
N PHE A 158 3.05 12.96 -3.51
CA PHE A 158 3.72 14.24 -3.38
C PHE A 158 2.72 15.39 -3.15
N ARG A 159 1.68 15.48 -3.96
CA ARG A 159 0.64 16.51 -3.81
C ARG A 159 -0.12 16.39 -2.50
N GLY A 160 -0.48 15.18 -2.09
CA GLY A 160 -1.20 14.94 -0.85
C GLY A 160 -0.40 15.35 0.38
N ILE A 161 0.86 14.97 0.46
CA ILE A 161 1.70 15.26 1.63
C ILE A 161 2.28 16.67 1.57
N VAL A 162 2.93 17.05 0.46
CA VAL A 162 3.71 18.31 0.40
C VAL A 162 2.81 19.52 0.17
N ILE A 163 1.73 19.38 -0.60
CA ILE A 163 0.86 20.51 -0.95
C ILE A 163 -0.35 20.56 -0.02
N ILE A 164 -1.17 19.49 0.03
CA ILE A 164 -2.45 19.52 0.75
C ILE A 164 -2.24 19.46 2.27
N ALA A 165 -1.51 18.47 2.76
CA ALA A 165 -1.32 18.29 4.20
C ALA A 165 -0.54 19.45 4.84
N LYS A 166 0.48 19.98 4.14
CA LYS A 166 1.29 21.11 4.64
C LYS A 166 0.50 22.41 4.77
N HIS A 167 -0.49 22.63 3.91
CA HIS A 167 -1.28 23.86 3.87
C HIS A 167 -2.68 23.67 4.47
N ALA A 168 -2.96 22.52 5.08
CA ALA A 168 -4.23 22.27 5.73
C ALA A 168 -4.51 23.27 6.85
N PRO A 169 -5.77 23.72 7.02
CA PRO A 169 -6.12 24.80 7.93
C PRO A 169 -5.93 24.45 9.43
N ASN A 170 -5.96 23.17 9.76
CA ASN A 170 -5.85 22.69 11.14
C ASN A 170 -5.08 21.36 11.23
N PRO A 171 -4.56 20.98 12.41
CA PRO A 171 -3.81 19.74 12.60
C PRO A 171 -4.60 18.46 12.27
N LEU A 172 -5.93 18.46 12.49
CA LEU A 172 -6.79 17.34 12.12
C LEU A 172 -6.83 17.17 10.59
N GLY A 173 -7.00 18.27 9.85
CA GLY A 173 -6.95 18.26 8.39
C GLY A 173 -5.61 17.77 7.85
N THR A 174 -4.49 18.16 8.49
CA THR A 174 -3.16 17.65 8.16
C THR A 174 -3.09 16.13 8.29
N LEU A 175 -3.51 15.59 9.44
CA LEU A 175 -3.47 14.15 9.69
C LEU A 175 -4.41 13.38 8.76
N LEU A 176 -5.62 13.89 8.52
CA LEU A 176 -6.57 13.28 7.58
C LEU A 176 -6.02 13.28 6.15
N ALA A 177 -5.40 14.39 5.70
CA ALA A 177 -4.80 14.47 4.38
C ALA A 177 -3.64 13.48 4.23
N VAL A 178 -2.76 13.38 5.22
CA VAL A 178 -1.67 12.39 5.23
C VAL A 178 -2.23 10.97 5.23
N GLY A 179 -3.17 10.65 6.11
CA GLY A 179 -3.75 9.32 6.21
C GLY A 179 -4.44 8.88 4.92
N ALA A 180 -5.31 9.73 4.36
CA ALA A 180 -6.00 9.45 3.10
C ALA A 180 -5.03 9.27 1.93
N THR A 181 -4.00 10.12 1.84
CA THR A 181 -2.96 10.01 0.80
C THR A 181 -2.18 8.71 0.93
N LEU A 182 -1.73 8.37 2.14
CA LEU A 182 -0.98 7.14 2.39
C LEU A 182 -1.81 5.89 2.10
N MET A 183 -3.11 5.88 2.49
CA MET A 183 -4.01 4.76 2.18
C MET A 183 -4.08 4.52 0.66
N VAL A 184 -4.36 5.54 -0.12
CA VAL A 184 -4.47 5.39 -1.58
C VAL A 184 -3.12 5.02 -2.20
N CYS A 185 -2.04 5.71 -1.83
CA CYS A 185 -0.76 5.53 -2.51
C CYS A 185 -0.03 4.25 -2.09
N LEU A 186 -0.04 3.89 -0.79
CA LEU A 186 0.68 2.69 -0.34
C LEU A 186 0.04 1.41 -0.86
N TYR A 187 -1.29 1.32 -0.91
CA TYR A 187 -1.96 0.15 -1.51
C TYR A 187 -1.54 -0.02 -2.98
N GLY A 188 -1.54 1.06 -3.76
CA GLY A 188 -1.12 1.02 -5.16
C GLY A 188 0.36 0.67 -5.34
N LEU A 189 1.24 1.29 -4.56
CA LEU A 189 2.68 1.03 -4.63
C LEU A 189 3.06 -0.37 -4.11
N VAL A 190 2.36 -0.87 -3.08
CA VAL A 190 2.58 -2.24 -2.59
C VAL A 190 2.12 -3.27 -3.62
N ASN A 191 0.98 -3.06 -4.31
CA ASN A 191 0.56 -3.94 -5.40
C ASN A 191 1.64 -4.00 -6.51
N ALA A 192 2.17 -2.86 -6.93
CA ALA A 192 3.26 -2.81 -7.89
C ALA A 192 4.54 -3.50 -7.37
N ALA A 193 4.89 -3.31 -6.10
CA ALA A 193 6.04 -3.93 -5.46
C ALA A 193 5.91 -5.46 -5.35
N VAL A 194 4.71 -5.97 -5.09
CA VAL A 194 4.41 -7.41 -5.11
C VAL A 194 4.58 -7.98 -6.52
N ALA A 195 3.99 -7.34 -7.52
CA ALA A 195 4.06 -7.80 -8.91
C ALA A 195 5.51 -7.81 -9.43
N THR A 196 6.35 -6.88 -8.98
CA THR A 196 7.78 -6.82 -9.34
C THR A 196 8.70 -7.66 -8.46
N GLY A 197 8.15 -8.41 -7.48
CA GLY A 197 8.93 -9.27 -6.59
C GLY A 197 9.71 -8.56 -5.48
N LEU A 198 9.42 -7.28 -5.23
CA LEU A 198 10.02 -6.54 -4.09
C LEU A 198 9.41 -6.96 -2.75
N PHE A 199 8.16 -7.40 -2.77
CA PHE A 199 7.43 -7.89 -1.59
C PHE A 199 6.79 -9.25 -1.87
N PRO A 200 6.54 -10.06 -0.81
CA PRO A 200 5.80 -11.30 -0.94
C PRO A 200 4.37 -11.05 -1.42
N VAL A 201 3.72 -12.06 -1.98
CA VAL A 201 2.32 -11.98 -2.46
C VAL A 201 1.39 -11.59 -1.31
N THR A 202 0.65 -10.49 -1.48
CA THR A 202 -0.20 -9.89 -0.43
C THR A 202 -1.69 -9.95 -0.72
N GLY A 203 -2.12 -10.03 -1.98
CA GLY A 203 -3.54 -9.97 -2.34
C GLY A 203 -4.17 -8.57 -2.20
N LEU A 204 -3.36 -7.50 -2.14
CA LEU A 204 -3.85 -6.14 -2.00
C LEU A 204 -4.24 -5.54 -3.35
N PRO A 205 -5.48 -5.02 -3.51
CA PRO A 205 -5.89 -4.41 -4.76
C PRO A 205 -5.24 -3.03 -4.95
N MET A 206 -4.98 -2.65 -6.21
CA MET A 206 -4.50 -1.32 -6.57
C MET A 206 -5.69 -0.34 -6.66
N PRO A 207 -5.75 0.72 -5.83
CA PRO A 207 -6.87 1.67 -5.85
C PRO A 207 -7.08 2.30 -7.23
N PHE A 208 -8.33 2.44 -7.64
CA PHE A 208 -8.77 2.97 -8.95
C PHE A 208 -8.42 2.13 -10.19
N VAL A 209 -7.60 1.11 -10.05
CA VAL A 209 -7.10 0.30 -11.17
C VAL A 209 -7.60 -1.14 -11.08
N SER A 210 -7.53 -1.75 -9.89
CA SER A 210 -8.03 -3.11 -9.68
C SER A 210 -9.54 -3.19 -9.77
N TYR A 211 -10.03 -4.31 -10.28
CA TYR A 211 -11.45 -4.64 -10.25
C TYR A 211 -11.86 -5.03 -8.81
N GLY A 212 -12.61 -4.13 -8.15
CA GLY A 212 -13.09 -4.36 -6.78
C GLY A 212 -14.03 -3.24 -6.33
N GLY A 213 -15.32 -3.54 -6.14
CA GLY A 213 -16.32 -2.53 -5.78
C GLY A 213 -16.04 -1.85 -4.44
N THR A 214 -15.67 -2.60 -3.43
CA THR A 214 -15.33 -2.08 -2.10
C THR A 214 -14.06 -1.25 -2.11
N SER A 215 -13.00 -1.69 -2.79
CA SER A 215 -11.75 -0.95 -2.94
C SER A 215 -11.97 0.39 -3.63
N MET A 216 -12.76 0.40 -4.72
CA MET A 216 -13.12 1.61 -5.45
C MET A 216 -13.90 2.60 -4.59
N LEU A 217 -14.87 2.11 -3.81
CA LEU A 217 -15.69 2.93 -2.92
C LEU A 217 -14.81 3.62 -1.86
N PHE A 218 -13.98 2.87 -1.16
CA PHE A 218 -13.11 3.44 -0.12
C PHE A 218 -12.05 4.38 -0.70
N ALA A 219 -11.44 4.05 -1.84
CA ALA A 219 -10.50 4.94 -2.52
C ALA A 219 -11.18 6.27 -2.93
N SER A 220 -12.43 6.22 -3.39
CA SER A 220 -13.21 7.41 -3.73
C SER A 220 -13.52 8.27 -2.52
N VAL A 221 -13.90 7.66 -1.39
CA VAL A 221 -14.12 8.39 -0.12
C VAL A 221 -12.83 9.06 0.35
N MET A 222 -11.69 8.35 0.36
CA MET A 222 -10.40 8.93 0.75
C MET A 222 -9.99 10.10 -0.14
N THR A 223 -10.20 9.97 -1.44
CA THR A 223 -9.92 11.03 -2.41
C THR A 223 -10.88 12.21 -2.22
N GLY A 224 -12.16 11.96 -1.93
CA GLY A 224 -13.13 13.00 -1.59
C GLY A 224 -12.74 13.83 -0.37
N ILE A 225 -12.25 13.16 0.70
CA ILE A 225 -11.70 13.82 1.89
C ILE A 225 -10.49 14.68 1.51
N LEU A 226 -9.57 14.14 0.71
CA LEU A 226 -8.37 14.84 0.27
C LEU A 226 -8.70 16.09 -0.55
N LEU A 227 -9.64 15.99 -1.48
CA LEU A 227 -10.13 17.11 -2.30
C LEU A 227 -10.82 18.18 -1.43
N ASN A 228 -11.62 17.77 -0.45
CA ASN A 228 -12.25 18.70 0.48
C ASN A 228 -11.20 19.50 1.27
N ILE A 229 -10.19 18.85 1.84
CA ILE A 229 -9.11 19.52 2.55
C ILE A 229 -8.34 20.45 1.60
N SER A 230 -8.07 20.01 0.38
CA SER A 230 -7.39 20.82 -0.64
C SER A 230 -8.10 22.14 -0.95
N LYS A 231 -9.44 22.12 -0.96
CA LYS A 231 -10.25 23.34 -1.18
C LYS A 231 -10.03 24.41 -0.13
N PHE A 232 -9.78 24.00 1.12
CA PHE A 232 -9.53 24.90 2.26
C PHE A 232 -8.04 25.15 2.54
N SER A 233 -7.15 24.55 1.74
CA SER A 233 -5.71 24.78 1.84
C SER A 233 -5.37 26.13 1.23
N VAL A 234 -5.06 27.11 2.07
CA VAL A 234 -4.72 28.48 1.61
C VAL A 234 -3.22 28.55 1.28
N HIS A 235 -2.90 28.89 0.05
CA HIS A 235 -1.50 29.17 -0.33
C HIS A 235 -0.94 30.38 0.47
N PRO A 236 0.33 30.35 0.91
CA PRO A 236 0.92 31.42 1.71
C PRO A 236 0.81 32.81 1.07
N LYS A 237 0.76 32.90 -0.27
CA LYS A 237 0.61 34.15 -1.01
C LYS A 237 -0.77 34.80 -0.88
N GLU A 238 -1.83 34.02 -0.66
CA GLU A 238 -3.18 34.54 -0.49
C GLU A 238 -3.46 35.03 0.93
N ARG A 239 -2.73 34.50 1.93
CA ARG A 239 -2.84 34.99 3.32
C ARG A 239 -2.37 36.45 3.50
N LEU A 240 -1.45 36.91 2.64
CA LEU A 240 -0.95 38.28 2.68
C LEU A 240 -1.88 39.29 2.00
N GLN A 241 -2.89 38.83 1.28
CA GLN A 241 -3.87 39.71 0.58
C GLN A 241 -5.19 39.85 1.39
N THR A 242 -5.37 39.08 2.46
CA THR A 242 -6.58 39.10 3.31
C THR A 242 -6.33 39.67 4.70
N THR A 243 -5.14 40.16 4.99
CA THR A 243 -4.77 40.98 6.16
C THR A 243 -4.44 42.42 5.77
#